data_024b8fe3361e8a1e1880db9454b1597a
#
_entry.id   024b8fe3361e8a1e1880db9454b1597a
#
_cell.length_a   1.000
_cell.length_b   1.000
_cell.length_c   1.000
_cell.angle_alpha   90.00
_cell.angle_beta   90.00
_cell.angle_gamma   90.00
#
_symmetry.space_group_name_H-M   'P 1'
#
loop_
_entity.id
_entity.type
_entity.pdbx_description
1 polymer ?
#
loop_
_entity_poly.entity_id
_entity_poly.type
_entity_poly.pdbx_seq_one_letter_code
_entity_poly.pdbx_strand_id
1 'polypeptide(L)'
;MEERVLILKMLSEGKISSEEAEKLLAAMGAEKINNQTKNEMGHKFESFSSDITDAASKFADKMIHFVGGIYEKVSDRYKYTNTFILSPENLKKLFFSANNCGMIVNKSSNSEITLKLDISSFMEINSFDGILETKQAGANFFIKAKFPSNCWGIAEISIPENLEEVEFRGVNGKIEINSFNAAVLKTVTSNAKIEIVDVAAKEIEALTDNAKITFKNVKADNSVLRSSNGMIEMDCCEIININGRTSNGAIKLPCIVVNNDKNYDFHLETSNGPVSILFKKVIPHGFTIDASTSNGKINVDLNSIKYNSEKISLGSSSPVMLKSDNYESSVSKINIKSKTINGPISIEEK
;
A
#
# COMPACT_ATOMS: atom_id res chain seq x y z
N MET A 1 5.28 14.99 -26.92
CA MET A 1 6.43 15.31 -26.02
C MET A 1 6.75 16.80 -25.99
N GLU A 2 6.61 17.51 -27.09
CA GLU A 2 6.89 18.96 -27.22
C GLU A 2 5.98 19.86 -26.37
N GLU A 3 4.71 19.53 -26.25
CA GLU A 3 3.73 20.35 -25.52
C GLU A 3 3.98 20.35 -24.00
N ARG A 4 4.44 19.24 -23.41
CA ARG A 4 4.83 19.20 -21.98
C ARG A 4 6.05 20.07 -21.69
N VAL A 5 7.01 20.07 -22.61
CA VAL A 5 8.21 20.92 -22.52
C VAL A 5 7.82 22.39 -22.62
N LEU A 6 6.84 22.72 -23.47
CA LEU A 6 6.31 24.08 -23.60
C LEU A 6 5.63 24.57 -22.32
N ILE A 7 4.80 23.76 -21.69
CA ILE A 7 4.14 24.10 -20.40
C ILE A 7 5.18 24.33 -19.31
N LEU A 8 6.18 23.46 -19.20
CA LEU A 8 7.27 23.62 -18.22
C LEU A 8 8.11 24.87 -18.48
N LYS A 9 8.30 25.22 -19.74
CA LYS A 9 8.99 26.46 -20.15
C LYS A 9 8.17 27.70 -19.79
N MET A 10 6.87 27.69 -20.04
CA MET A 10 5.97 28.79 -19.65
C MET A 10 5.92 28.99 -18.13
N LEU A 11 5.96 27.90 -17.37
CA LEU A 11 6.06 27.93 -15.90
C LEU A 11 7.38 28.51 -15.44
N SER A 12 8.52 28.09 -16.05
CA SER A 12 9.86 28.62 -15.72
C SER A 12 10.05 30.11 -16.11
N GLU A 13 9.33 30.57 -17.11
CA GLU A 13 9.33 31.98 -17.56
C GLU A 13 8.31 32.83 -16.77
N GLY A 14 7.60 32.27 -15.81
CA GLY A 14 6.59 32.96 -14.99
C GLY A 14 5.34 33.40 -15.76
N LYS A 15 5.11 32.83 -16.96
CA LYS A 15 3.95 33.16 -17.81
C LYS A 15 2.66 32.47 -17.40
N ILE A 16 2.77 31.37 -16.64
CA ILE A 16 1.66 30.64 -16.03
C ILE A 16 2.03 30.29 -14.60
N SER A 17 1.01 30.22 -13.72
CA SER A 17 1.17 29.80 -12.35
C SER A 17 1.35 28.28 -12.24
N SER A 18 1.83 27.79 -11.10
CA SER A 18 1.93 26.34 -10.84
C SER A 18 0.59 25.62 -10.93
N GLU A 19 -0.50 26.27 -10.53
CA GLU A 19 -1.87 25.72 -10.62
C GLU A 19 -2.37 25.63 -12.07
N GLU A 20 -2.02 26.60 -12.90
CA GLU A 20 -2.37 26.59 -14.34
C GLU A 20 -1.54 25.55 -15.11
N ALA A 21 -0.25 25.41 -14.77
CA ALA A 21 0.61 24.38 -15.35
C ALA A 21 0.12 22.98 -14.98
N GLU A 22 -0.31 22.76 -13.74
CA GLU A 22 -0.88 21.48 -13.27
C GLU A 22 -2.18 21.13 -14.01
N LYS A 23 -3.08 22.10 -14.19
CA LYS A 23 -4.32 21.92 -14.97
C LYS A 23 -4.04 21.58 -16.43
N LEU A 24 -3.08 22.23 -17.04
CA LEU A 24 -2.70 21.98 -18.44
C LEU A 24 -2.05 20.60 -18.61
N LEU A 25 -1.16 20.20 -17.70
CA LEU A 25 -0.54 18.87 -17.71
C LEU A 25 -1.56 17.75 -17.43
N ALA A 26 -2.53 18.01 -16.56
CA ALA A 26 -3.62 17.07 -16.28
C ALA A 26 -4.56 16.91 -17.49
N ALA A 27 -4.88 18.00 -18.20
CA ALA A 27 -5.69 17.98 -19.41
C ALA A 27 -5.03 17.18 -20.54
N MET A 28 -3.71 17.21 -20.66
CA MET A 28 -2.93 16.45 -21.65
C MET A 28 -2.71 14.98 -21.27
N GLY A 29 -2.89 14.62 -20.00
CA GLY A 29 -2.81 13.23 -19.50
C GLY A 29 -4.11 12.44 -19.60
N ALA A 30 -5.20 13.03 -20.05
CA ALA A 30 -6.56 12.48 -19.96
C ALA A 30 -6.97 11.54 -21.12
N GLU A 31 -6.04 10.84 -21.76
CA GLU A 31 -6.42 9.72 -22.64
C GLU A 31 -6.21 8.36 -21.97
N LYS A 32 -7.35 7.79 -21.55
CA LYS A 32 -7.61 6.37 -21.28
C LYS A 32 -6.86 5.71 -20.11
N ILE A 33 -7.26 6.01 -18.91
CA ILE A 33 -7.16 5.08 -17.78
C ILE A 33 -8.55 4.91 -17.18
N ASN A 34 -8.93 3.64 -16.93
CA ASN A 34 -10.22 3.23 -16.40
C ASN A 34 -10.62 4.09 -15.19
N ASN A 35 -11.64 4.93 -15.34
CA ASN A 35 -12.04 6.01 -14.42
C ASN A 35 -12.45 5.55 -13.01
N GLN A 36 -12.69 4.28 -12.76
CA GLN A 36 -13.16 3.80 -11.46
C GLN A 36 -12.06 3.83 -10.38
N THR A 37 -10.85 3.41 -10.69
CA THR A 37 -9.75 3.34 -9.69
C THR A 37 -9.21 4.74 -9.35
N LYS A 38 -9.19 5.66 -10.33
CA LYS A 38 -8.78 7.05 -10.08
C LYS A 38 -9.77 7.83 -9.22
N ASN A 39 -11.07 7.64 -9.45
CA ASN A 39 -12.10 8.32 -8.67
C ASN A 39 -12.11 7.84 -7.21
N GLU A 40 -11.95 6.54 -6.94
CA GLU A 40 -11.91 6.02 -5.57
C GLU A 40 -10.69 6.53 -4.78
N MET A 41 -9.52 6.65 -5.41
CA MET A 41 -8.32 7.17 -4.74
C MET A 41 -8.35 8.70 -4.59
N GLY A 42 -8.80 9.43 -5.59
CA GLY A 42 -8.96 10.89 -5.56
C GLY A 42 -9.93 11.33 -4.48
N HIS A 43 -11.12 10.74 -4.42
CA HIS A 43 -12.13 11.05 -3.41
C HIS A 43 -11.67 10.69 -1.97
N LYS A 44 -10.96 9.57 -1.79
CA LYS A 44 -10.40 9.22 -0.47
C LYS A 44 -9.29 10.19 -0.03
N PHE A 45 -8.51 10.73 -0.96
CA PHE A 45 -7.48 11.72 -0.64
C PHE A 45 -8.08 13.09 -0.33
N GLU A 46 -9.06 13.54 -1.10
CA GLU A 46 -9.77 14.80 -0.88
C GLU A 46 -10.57 14.79 0.44
N SER A 47 -11.27 13.71 0.78
CA SER A 47 -12.00 13.59 2.04
C SER A 47 -11.06 13.66 3.24
N PHE A 48 -9.92 13.00 3.20
CA PHE A 48 -8.91 13.08 4.24
C PHE A 48 -8.31 14.49 4.39
N SER A 49 -8.11 15.19 3.27
CA SER A 49 -7.62 16.58 3.26
C SER A 49 -8.65 17.57 3.82
N SER A 50 -9.94 17.37 3.52
CA SER A 50 -11.03 18.24 4.03
C SER A 50 -11.23 18.08 5.53
N ASP A 51 -11.11 16.85 6.06
CA ASP A 51 -11.27 16.57 7.49
C ASP A 51 -10.20 17.25 8.36
N ILE A 52 -9.01 17.54 7.80
CA ILE A 52 -7.95 18.26 8.50
C ILE A 52 -8.15 19.77 8.47
N THR A 53 -8.78 20.34 7.44
CA THR A 53 -8.88 21.79 7.24
C THR A 53 -9.89 22.50 8.15
N ASP A 54 -10.96 21.84 8.56
CA ASP A 54 -12.10 22.52 9.21
C ASP A 54 -12.01 22.77 10.72
N ALA A 55 -10.96 22.33 11.43
CA ALA A 55 -10.89 22.48 12.89
C ALA A 55 -9.51 22.80 13.49
N ALA A 56 -8.63 23.44 12.76
CA ALA A 56 -7.20 23.53 13.08
C ALA A 56 -6.75 24.70 13.93
N SER A 57 -7.47 25.27 14.87
CA SER A 57 -6.91 26.49 15.48
C SER A 57 -6.76 26.59 17.00
N LYS A 58 -7.09 25.59 17.79
CA LYS A 58 -7.04 25.80 19.26
C LYS A 58 -6.48 24.71 20.17
N PHE A 59 -6.11 23.53 19.67
CA PHE A 59 -5.67 22.42 20.54
C PHE A 59 -4.24 21.90 20.29
N ALA A 60 -3.57 22.35 19.22
CA ALA A 60 -2.29 21.80 18.80
C ALA A 60 -1.12 22.06 19.76
N ASP A 61 -1.11 23.18 20.45
CA ASP A 61 0.09 23.64 21.18
C ASP A 61 0.40 22.87 22.48
N LYS A 62 -0.57 22.15 23.04
CA LYS A 62 -0.40 21.43 24.30
C LYS A 62 0.07 19.98 24.15
N MET A 63 -0.03 19.40 22.95
CA MET A 63 0.28 17.98 22.72
C MET A 63 1.56 17.74 21.93
N ILE A 64 2.23 18.78 21.49
CA ILE A 64 3.47 18.67 20.73
C ILE A 64 4.63 19.12 21.59
N HIS A 65 5.51 18.18 21.96
CA HIS A 65 6.81 18.49 22.54
C HIS A 65 7.88 18.43 21.46
N PHE A 66 8.41 19.59 21.08
CA PHE A 66 9.58 19.69 20.21
C PHE A 66 10.83 19.36 21.01
N VAL A 67 11.56 18.31 20.61
CA VAL A 67 12.73 17.78 21.35
C VAL A 67 14.04 18.40 20.85
N GLY A 68 14.02 19.12 19.75
CA GLY A 68 15.18 19.79 19.16
C GLY A 68 15.35 19.49 17.69
N GLY A 69 16.03 20.37 16.98
CA GLY A 69 16.35 20.23 15.58
C GLY A 69 17.85 20.36 15.32
N ILE A 70 18.35 19.59 14.38
CA ILE A 70 19.72 19.69 13.87
C ILE A 70 19.65 20.23 12.46
N TYR A 71 20.42 21.28 12.20
CA TYR A 71 20.63 21.86 10.88
C TYR A 71 22.06 21.58 10.44
N GLU A 72 22.23 20.99 9.28
CA GLU A 72 23.53 20.70 8.71
C GLU A 72 23.53 20.97 7.21
N LYS A 73 24.57 21.64 6.69
CA LYS A 73 24.83 21.76 5.27
C LYS A 73 25.82 20.69 4.85
N VAL A 74 25.36 19.70 4.10
CA VAL A 74 26.19 18.62 3.57
C VAL A 74 26.31 18.78 2.06
N SER A 75 27.48 19.19 1.58
CA SER A 75 27.71 19.49 0.16
C SER A 75 26.76 20.59 -0.35
N ASP A 76 25.99 20.32 -1.41
CA ASP A 76 25.03 21.26 -2.00
C ASP A 76 23.60 21.13 -1.47
N ARG A 77 23.43 20.46 -0.31
CA ARG A 77 22.12 20.19 0.29
C ARG A 77 22.06 20.64 1.72
N TYR A 78 20.92 21.15 2.10
CA TYR A 78 20.56 21.43 3.49
C TYR A 78 19.80 20.25 4.06
N LYS A 79 20.19 19.80 5.25
CA LYS A 79 19.51 18.74 5.99
C LYS A 79 18.97 19.30 7.31
N TYR A 80 17.76 18.92 7.62
CA TYR A 80 17.07 19.33 8.82
C TYR A 80 16.45 18.09 9.47
N THR A 81 16.72 17.86 10.73
CA THR A 81 16.13 16.78 11.50
C THR A 81 15.35 17.37 12.66
N ASN A 82 14.08 17.09 12.71
CA ASN A 82 13.18 17.51 13.80
C ASN A 82 12.53 16.28 14.44
N THR A 83 12.46 16.26 15.78
CA THR A 83 11.80 15.20 16.53
C THR A 83 10.66 15.78 17.35
N PHE A 84 9.50 15.16 17.27
CA PHE A 84 8.28 15.52 17.97
C PHE A 84 7.80 14.32 18.79
N ILE A 85 7.38 14.59 20.03
CA ILE A 85 6.68 13.62 20.87
C ILE A 85 5.24 14.10 20.98
N LEU A 86 4.31 13.24 20.59
CA LEU A 86 2.89 13.54 20.54
C LEU A 86 2.18 12.60 21.51
N SER A 87 1.41 13.16 22.42
CA SER A 87 0.73 12.42 23.50
C SER A 87 -0.79 12.59 23.38
N PRO A 88 -1.43 11.97 22.35
CA PRO A 88 -2.87 12.06 22.18
C PRO A 88 -3.62 11.32 23.29
N GLU A 89 -4.71 11.90 23.76
CA GLU A 89 -5.57 11.28 24.78
C GLU A 89 -6.48 10.22 24.13
N ASN A 90 -6.63 9.05 24.79
CA ASN A 90 -7.57 8.00 24.37
C ASN A 90 -7.45 7.61 22.88
N LEU A 91 -6.24 7.54 22.37
CA LEU A 91 -5.96 7.23 20.97
C LEU A 91 -6.52 5.86 20.56
N LYS A 92 -7.39 5.84 19.55
CA LYS A 92 -7.90 4.63 18.91
C LYS A 92 -7.58 4.58 17.43
N LYS A 93 -7.59 5.75 16.77
CA LYS A 93 -7.35 5.85 15.33
C LYS A 93 -6.29 6.90 15.03
N LEU A 94 -5.35 6.53 14.18
CA LEU A 94 -4.28 7.39 13.73
C LEU A 94 -4.31 7.56 12.22
N PHE A 95 -4.27 8.80 11.76
CA PHE A 95 -4.21 9.17 10.35
C PHE A 95 -2.97 10.03 10.11
N PHE A 96 -2.05 9.54 9.30
CA PHE A 96 -0.84 10.25 8.94
C PHE A 96 -0.79 10.52 7.44
N SER A 97 -0.52 11.75 7.05
CA SER A 97 -0.35 12.12 5.64
C SER A 97 0.89 12.96 5.41
N ALA A 98 1.62 12.67 4.33
CA ALA A 98 2.74 13.49 3.87
C ALA A 98 2.98 13.32 2.36
N ASN A 99 3.31 14.41 1.67
CA ASN A 99 3.71 14.38 0.28
C ASN A 99 5.23 14.48 0.16
N ASN A 100 5.84 13.84 -0.85
CA ASN A 100 7.29 13.80 -1.07
C ASN A 100 8.10 13.32 0.15
N CYS A 101 7.51 12.45 0.94
CA CYS A 101 8.07 11.96 2.19
C CYS A 101 7.96 10.45 2.27
N GLY A 102 9.08 9.76 2.46
CA GLY A 102 9.09 8.36 2.86
C GLY A 102 8.59 8.23 4.30
N MET A 103 7.89 7.15 4.59
CA MET A 103 7.38 6.85 5.93
C MET A 103 7.95 5.52 6.38
N ILE A 104 8.59 5.50 7.53
CA ILE A 104 9.07 4.29 8.20
C ILE A 104 8.33 4.20 9.53
N VAL A 105 7.46 3.20 9.62
CA VAL A 105 6.57 3.04 10.77
C VAL A 105 7.03 1.85 11.60
N ASN A 106 7.23 2.09 12.88
CA ASN A 106 7.64 1.08 13.83
C ASN A 106 6.71 1.10 15.06
N LYS A 107 6.73 0.02 15.81
CA LYS A 107 6.08 -0.06 17.11
C LYS A 107 6.74 0.89 18.11
N SER A 108 5.94 1.60 18.88
CA SER A 108 6.39 2.33 20.07
C SER A 108 6.43 1.41 21.29
N SER A 109 7.36 1.67 22.19
CA SER A 109 7.44 0.99 23.50
C SER A 109 6.51 1.59 24.57
N ASN A 110 5.92 2.73 24.29
CA ASN A 110 5.03 3.47 25.20
C ASN A 110 3.74 3.90 24.48
N SER A 111 2.88 4.66 25.15
CA SER A 111 1.62 5.18 24.61
C SER A 111 1.77 6.44 23.76
N GLU A 112 2.97 6.95 23.60
CA GLU A 112 3.25 8.16 22.84
C GLU A 112 3.57 7.85 21.38
N ILE A 113 3.31 8.81 20.52
CA ILE A 113 3.75 8.80 19.12
C ILE A 113 5.03 9.62 19.05
N THR A 114 6.12 8.99 18.61
CA THR A 114 7.35 9.70 18.28
C THR A 114 7.44 9.87 16.77
N LEU A 115 7.62 11.11 16.33
CA LEU A 115 7.77 11.45 14.93
C LEU A 115 9.11 12.17 14.73
N LYS A 116 10.03 11.55 14.01
CA LYS A 116 11.26 12.17 13.54
C LYS A 116 11.13 12.48 12.06
N LEU A 117 11.32 13.74 11.70
CA LEU A 117 11.30 14.23 10.32
C LEU A 117 12.73 14.57 9.88
N ASP A 118 13.26 13.81 8.93
CA ASP A 118 14.52 14.10 8.25
C ASP A 118 14.18 14.74 6.90
N ILE A 119 14.44 16.06 6.77
CA ILE A 119 14.08 16.85 5.61
C ILE A 119 15.34 17.26 4.85
N SER A 120 15.31 17.12 3.55
CA SER A 120 16.38 17.58 2.65
C SER A 120 15.86 18.64 1.69
N SER A 121 16.70 19.64 1.38
CA SER A 121 16.39 20.71 0.43
C SER A 121 17.65 21.15 -0.31
N PHE A 122 17.52 21.64 -1.54
CA PHE A 122 18.60 22.35 -2.25
C PHE A 122 18.71 23.81 -1.84
N MET A 123 17.70 24.34 -1.18
CA MET A 123 17.64 25.72 -0.72
C MET A 123 17.52 25.76 0.79
N GLU A 124 18.04 26.82 1.39
CA GLU A 124 17.86 27.07 2.83
C GLU A 124 16.38 27.25 3.15
N ILE A 125 15.91 26.58 4.19
CA ILE A 125 14.54 26.74 4.70
C ILE A 125 14.61 27.72 5.86
N ASN A 126 14.01 28.88 5.68
CA ASN A 126 14.07 29.96 6.68
C ASN A 126 13.11 29.77 7.86
N SER A 127 12.09 28.92 7.73
CA SER A 127 11.14 28.61 8.79
C SER A 127 10.61 27.20 8.64
N PHE A 128 10.41 26.52 9.77
CA PHE A 128 9.74 25.23 9.89
C PHE A 128 8.30 25.37 10.41
N ASP A 129 7.82 26.61 10.52
CA ASP A 129 6.45 26.86 10.97
C ASP A 129 5.45 26.20 9.99
N GLY A 130 4.51 25.45 10.52
CA GLY A 130 3.50 24.77 9.73
C GLY A 130 3.95 23.50 8.97
N ILE A 131 5.18 23.03 9.17
CA ILE A 131 5.61 21.73 8.59
C ILE A 131 4.82 20.57 9.18
N LEU A 132 4.43 20.65 10.45
CA LEU A 132 3.63 19.64 11.11
C LEU A 132 2.32 20.25 11.59
N GLU A 133 1.22 19.72 11.09
CA GLU A 133 -0.12 20.02 11.57
C GLU A 133 -0.68 18.80 12.29
N THR A 134 -1.21 18.98 13.46
CA THR A 134 -1.88 17.93 14.22
C THR A 134 -3.27 18.35 14.64
N LYS A 135 -4.17 17.37 14.71
CA LYS A 135 -5.54 17.57 15.17
C LYS A 135 -6.01 16.34 15.91
N GLN A 136 -6.64 16.53 17.04
CA GLN A 136 -7.37 15.47 17.72
C GLN A 136 -8.87 15.73 17.65
N ALA A 137 -9.63 14.71 17.32
CA ALA A 137 -11.09 14.71 17.29
C ALA A 137 -11.61 13.46 18.03
N GLY A 138 -11.87 13.60 19.32
CA GLY A 138 -12.19 12.46 20.19
C GLY A 138 -11.03 11.47 20.26
N ALA A 139 -11.28 10.22 19.89
CA ALA A 139 -10.27 9.16 19.85
C ALA A 139 -9.45 9.11 18.53
N ASN A 140 -9.71 10.01 17.59
CA ASN A 140 -9.03 10.09 16.30
C ASN A 140 -7.93 11.15 16.35
N PHE A 141 -6.72 10.79 15.90
CA PHE A 141 -5.60 11.71 15.84
C PHE A 141 -5.09 11.82 14.41
N PHE A 142 -4.99 13.04 13.92
CA PHE A 142 -4.57 13.37 12.57
C PHE A 142 -3.23 14.08 12.60
N ILE A 143 -2.31 13.63 11.77
CA ILE A 143 -0.98 14.21 11.58
C ILE A 143 -0.80 14.49 10.10
N LYS A 144 -0.42 15.70 9.74
CA LYS A 144 -0.08 16.09 8.39
C LYS A 144 1.30 16.75 8.36
N ALA A 145 2.23 16.11 7.67
CA ALA A 145 3.53 16.71 7.40
C ALA A 145 3.49 17.42 6.03
N LYS A 146 3.70 18.74 6.05
CA LYS A 146 3.69 19.60 4.87
C LYS A 146 5.11 20.03 4.53
N PHE A 147 5.70 19.43 3.51
CA PHE A 147 7.02 19.84 3.05
C PHE A 147 6.90 20.96 2.02
N PRO A 148 7.76 21.98 2.08
CA PRO A 148 7.89 22.98 1.02
C PRO A 148 8.15 22.31 -0.35
N SER A 149 7.81 22.98 -1.43
CA SER A 149 7.81 22.42 -2.80
C SER A 149 9.15 21.83 -3.26
N ASN A 150 10.27 22.35 -2.73
CA ASN A 150 11.63 21.91 -3.07
C ASN A 150 12.24 20.96 -2.02
N CYS A 151 11.42 20.43 -1.14
CA CYS A 151 11.85 19.56 -0.06
C CYS A 151 11.35 18.14 -0.26
N TRP A 152 12.14 17.20 0.21
CA TRP A 152 11.79 15.79 0.35
C TRP A 152 12.34 15.26 1.66
N GLY A 153 11.84 14.16 2.13
CA GLY A 153 12.34 13.65 3.41
C GLY A 153 11.86 12.25 3.76
N ILE A 154 12.15 11.90 5.01
CA ILE A 154 11.71 10.66 5.63
C ILE A 154 11.06 11.01 6.97
N ALA A 155 9.90 10.44 7.23
CA ALA A 155 9.24 10.44 8.52
C ALA A 155 9.44 9.06 9.17
N GLU A 156 10.23 9.00 10.25
CA GLU A 156 10.29 7.83 11.12
C GLU A 156 9.23 7.99 12.21
N ILE A 157 8.27 7.06 12.26
CA ILE A 157 7.08 7.17 13.11
C ILE A 157 7.03 5.96 14.02
N SER A 158 7.12 6.18 15.33
CA SER A 158 6.86 5.12 16.32
C SER A 158 5.50 5.32 16.91
N ILE A 159 4.62 4.31 16.83
CA ILE A 159 3.22 4.38 17.25
C ILE A 159 2.86 3.29 18.24
N PRO A 160 1.92 3.53 19.16
CA PRO A 160 1.40 2.51 20.08
C PRO A 160 0.76 1.35 19.33
N GLU A 161 0.82 0.17 19.89
CA GLU A 161 0.11 -1.01 19.38
C GLU A 161 -1.40 -1.00 19.72
N ASN A 162 -2.11 -1.92 19.10
CA ASN A 162 -3.53 -2.23 19.37
C ASN A 162 -4.49 -1.07 19.05
N LEU A 163 -4.14 -0.23 18.08
CA LEU A 163 -5.05 0.76 17.56
C LEU A 163 -6.17 0.09 16.76
N GLU A 164 -7.37 0.68 16.81
CA GLU A 164 -8.52 0.20 16.04
C GLU A 164 -8.32 0.44 14.55
N GLU A 165 -7.71 1.57 14.17
CA GLU A 165 -7.42 1.89 12.77
C GLU A 165 -6.17 2.76 12.66
N VAL A 166 -5.32 2.42 11.69
CA VAL A 166 -4.15 3.23 11.33
C VAL A 166 -4.13 3.43 9.83
N GLU A 167 -3.97 4.68 9.40
CA GLU A 167 -3.92 5.01 7.99
C GLU A 167 -2.70 5.88 7.66
N PHE A 168 -1.95 5.48 6.63
CA PHE A 168 -0.81 6.23 6.08
C PHE A 168 -1.09 6.61 4.63
N ARG A 169 -0.98 7.90 4.33
CA ARG A 169 -1.16 8.43 2.97
C ARG A 169 0.04 9.22 2.51
N GLY A 170 0.52 8.90 1.32
CA GLY A 170 1.61 9.60 0.64
C GLY A 170 1.34 9.76 -0.85
N VAL A 171 2.23 10.47 -1.54
CA VAL A 171 2.18 10.57 -3.01
C VAL A 171 3.44 9.98 -3.63
N ASN A 172 4.62 10.42 -3.22
CA ASN A 172 5.90 10.06 -3.84
C ASN A 172 6.91 9.37 -2.89
N GLY A 173 6.57 9.12 -1.65
CA GLY A 173 7.47 8.52 -0.67
C GLY A 173 7.11 7.07 -0.36
N LYS A 174 8.13 6.20 -0.24
CA LYS A 174 7.95 4.80 0.20
C LYS A 174 7.24 4.75 1.55
N ILE A 175 6.27 3.85 1.68
CA ILE A 175 5.66 3.52 2.97
C ILE A 175 6.19 2.16 3.40
N GLU A 176 6.87 2.13 4.54
CA GLU A 176 7.43 0.93 5.15
C GLU A 176 6.86 0.77 6.56
N ILE A 177 6.24 -0.37 6.84
CA ILE A 177 5.63 -0.66 8.15
C ILE A 177 6.24 -1.94 8.68
N ASN A 178 6.83 -1.84 9.86
CA ASN A 178 7.58 -2.93 10.47
C ASN A 178 7.04 -3.28 11.87
N SER A 179 6.83 -4.57 12.11
CA SER A 179 6.60 -5.15 13.45
C SER A 179 5.48 -4.44 14.21
N PHE A 180 4.34 -4.25 13.57
CA PHE A 180 3.22 -3.48 14.11
C PHE A 180 1.91 -4.28 14.05
N ASN A 181 1.03 -4.06 15.03
CA ASN A 181 -0.29 -4.70 15.10
C ASN A 181 -1.39 -3.65 15.20
N ALA A 182 -2.43 -3.78 14.38
CA ALA A 182 -3.64 -2.97 14.44
C ALA A 182 -4.88 -3.80 14.06
N ALA A 183 -6.08 -3.34 14.38
CA ALA A 183 -7.25 -4.02 13.84
C ALA A 183 -7.42 -3.74 12.35
N VAL A 184 -7.26 -2.49 11.92
CA VAL A 184 -7.32 -2.08 10.51
C VAL A 184 -6.08 -1.27 10.16
N LEU A 185 -5.39 -1.69 9.09
CA LEU A 185 -4.23 -0.99 8.53
C LEU A 185 -4.51 -0.56 7.09
N LYS A 186 -4.42 0.73 6.81
CA LYS A 186 -4.58 1.28 5.46
C LYS A 186 -3.34 2.03 5.01
N THR A 187 -2.89 1.76 3.81
CA THR A 187 -1.74 2.43 3.19
C THR A 187 -2.09 2.85 1.77
N VAL A 188 -1.94 4.12 1.47
CA VAL A 188 -2.26 4.67 0.15
C VAL A 188 -1.12 5.55 -0.34
N THR A 189 -0.63 5.31 -1.53
CA THR A 189 0.35 6.16 -2.20
C THR A 189 0.11 6.14 -3.72
N SER A 190 0.58 7.14 -4.46
CA SER A 190 0.41 7.12 -5.92
C SER A 190 1.63 6.51 -6.62
N ASN A 191 2.83 6.93 -6.25
CA ASN A 191 4.03 6.63 -7.06
C ASN A 191 5.10 5.83 -6.31
N ALA A 192 4.83 5.38 -5.10
CA ALA A 192 5.86 4.80 -4.26
C ALA A 192 5.53 3.38 -3.77
N LYS A 193 6.58 2.65 -3.44
CA LYS A 193 6.49 1.28 -2.91
C LYS A 193 5.81 1.27 -1.53
N ILE A 194 4.94 0.28 -1.35
CA ILE A 194 4.40 -0.10 -0.03
C ILE A 194 5.09 -1.41 0.38
N GLU A 195 5.66 -1.43 1.57
CA GLU A 195 6.29 -2.60 2.17
C GLU A 195 5.77 -2.80 3.59
N ILE A 196 5.19 -3.96 3.86
CA ILE A 196 4.62 -4.33 5.16
C ILE A 196 5.30 -5.62 5.61
N VAL A 197 5.95 -5.56 6.78
CA VAL A 197 6.80 -6.65 7.29
C VAL A 197 6.45 -6.95 8.75
N ASP A 198 6.28 -8.24 9.08
CA ASP A 198 6.02 -8.71 10.44
C ASP A 198 4.79 -8.03 11.09
N VAL A 199 3.69 -7.91 10.34
CA VAL A 199 2.45 -7.23 10.76
C VAL A 199 1.32 -8.23 10.95
N ALA A 200 0.54 -8.04 12.02
CA ALA A 200 -0.73 -8.72 12.22
C ALA A 200 -1.89 -7.72 12.28
N ALA A 201 -2.95 -7.97 11.48
CA ALA A 201 -4.15 -7.14 11.46
C ALA A 201 -5.38 -7.97 11.11
N LYS A 202 -6.58 -7.46 11.40
CA LYS A 202 -7.80 -8.07 10.86
C LYS A 202 -7.98 -7.71 9.39
N GLU A 203 -7.76 -6.44 9.06
CA GLU A 203 -7.93 -5.92 7.72
C GLU A 203 -6.69 -5.12 7.29
N ILE A 204 -6.20 -5.36 6.07
CA ILE A 204 -5.12 -4.59 5.47
C ILE A 204 -5.56 -4.10 4.10
N GLU A 205 -5.50 -2.80 3.88
CA GLU A 205 -5.67 -2.18 2.56
C GLU A 205 -4.35 -1.53 2.12
N ALA A 206 -3.81 -1.93 0.96
CA ALA A 206 -2.60 -1.37 0.38
C ALA A 206 -2.85 -0.97 -1.07
N LEU A 207 -2.81 0.33 -1.34
CA LEU A 207 -3.14 0.91 -2.65
C LEU A 207 -2.00 1.77 -3.18
N THR A 208 -1.60 1.53 -4.43
CA THR A 208 -0.66 2.38 -5.16
C THR A 208 -1.00 2.40 -6.65
N ASP A 209 -0.64 3.45 -7.39
CA ASP A 209 -0.83 3.46 -8.83
C ASP A 209 0.35 2.83 -9.57
N ASN A 210 1.58 3.22 -9.21
CA ASN A 210 2.73 2.98 -10.08
C ASN A 210 3.84 2.12 -9.49
N ALA A 211 3.68 1.61 -8.27
CA ALA A 211 4.78 0.95 -7.61
C ALA A 211 4.41 -0.43 -7.02
N LYS A 212 5.43 -1.14 -6.58
CA LYS A 212 5.30 -2.47 -5.98
C LYS A 212 4.67 -2.42 -4.60
N ILE A 213 3.79 -3.40 -4.32
CA ILE A 213 3.30 -3.73 -2.98
C ILE A 213 3.99 -5.03 -2.54
N THR A 214 4.59 -5.03 -1.36
CA THR A 214 5.28 -6.20 -0.80
C THR A 214 4.81 -6.45 0.62
N PHE A 215 4.33 -7.65 0.89
CA PHE A 215 4.05 -8.16 2.22
C PHE A 215 5.05 -9.27 2.55
N LYS A 216 5.59 -9.27 3.79
CA LYS A 216 6.47 -10.33 4.31
C LYS A 216 6.04 -10.68 5.73
N ASN A 217 5.85 -11.96 6.02
CA ASN A 217 5.42 -12.46 7.34
C ASN A 217 4.16 -11.75 7.85
N VAL A 218 3.20 -11.49 6.97
CA VAL A 218 1.95 -10.77 7.33
C VAL A 218 0.86 -11.77 7.67
N LYS A 219 0.12 -11.48 8.75
CA LYS A 219 -1.07 -12.23 9.15
C LYS A 219 -2.29 -11.32 9.10
N ALA A 220 -3.33 -11.75 8.36
CA ALA A 220 -4.58 -10.99 8.29
C ALA A 220 -5.79 -11.88 8.01
N ASP A 221 -6.97 -11.43 8.41
CA ASP A 221 -8.21 -12.05 7.98
C ASP A 221 -8.57 -11.60 6.55
N ASN A 222 -8.45 -10.30 6.27
CA ASN A 222 -8.76 -9.74 4.96
C ASN A 222 -7.63 -8.85 4.44
N SER A 223 -7.30 -8.98 3.15
CA SER A 223 -6.38 -8.06 2.48
C SER A 223 -6.89 -7.59 1.13
N VAL A 224 -6.79 -6.29 0.88
CA VAL A 224 -7.08 -5.65 -0.40
C VAL A 224 -5.81 -4.97 -0.90
N LEU A 225 -5.26 -5.47 -2.00
CA LEU A 225 -4.05 -4.95 -2.61
C LEU A 225 -4.33 -4.51 -4.04
N ARG A 226 -4.06 -3.25 -4.35
CA ARG A 226 -4.27 -2.74 -5.70
C ARG A 226 -3.09 -1.91 -6.18
N SER A 227 -2.65 -2.20 -7.40
CA SER A 227 -1.71 -1.37 -8.14
C SER A 227 -2.15 -1.27 -9.60
N SER A 228 -1.88 -0.16 -10.28
CA SER A 228 -2.09 -0.13 -11.74
C SER A 228 -0.90 -0.72 -12.48
N ASN A 229 0.32 -0.36 -12.09
CA ASN A 229 1.53 -0.72 -12.83
C ASN A 229 2.53 -1.58 -12.04
N GLY A 230 2.40 -1.64 -10.75
CA GLY A 230 3.35 -2.35 -9.89
C GLY A 230 3.01 -3.81 -9.65
N MET A 231 4.02 -4.57 -9.32
CA MET A 231 3.89 -5.96 -8.88
C MET A 231 3.32 -6.02 -7.46
N ILE A 232 2.49 -7.02 -7.20
CA ILE A 232 2.03 -7.41 -5.86
C ILE A 232 2.77 -8.69 -5.46
N GLU A 233 3.44 -8.68 -4.31
CA GLU A 233 4.18 -9.82 -3.79
C GLU A 233 3.86 -10.05 -2.31
N MET A 234 3.51 -11.30 -1.98
CA MET A 234 3.24 -11.72 -0.60
C MET A 234 4.07 -12.95 -0.26
N ASP A 235 5.05 -12.79 0.61
CA ASP A 235 5.99 -13.85 1.01
C ASP A 235 5.78 -14.24 2.47
N CYS A 236 5.66 -15.54 2.72
CA CYS A 236 5.44 -16.15 4.04
C CYS A 236 4.22 -15.55 4.78
N CYS A 237 3.15 -15.26 4.05
CA CYS A 237 1.94 -14.65 4.59
C CYS A 237 0.87 -15.71 4.94
N GLU A 238 0.16 -15.48 6.05
CA GLU A 238 -1.04 -16.20 6.46
C GLU A 238 -2.23 -15.25 6.37
N ILE A 239 -2.94 -15.24 5.24
CA ILE A 239 -4.07 -14.34 4.97
C ILE A 239 -5.26 -15.15 4.52
N ILE A 240 -6.39 -14.98 5.18
CA ILE A 240 -7.61 -15.78 4.91
C ILE A 240 -8.23 -15.34 3.58
N ASN A 241 -8.49 -14.06 3.41
CA ASN A 241 -9.09 -13.53 2.20
C ASN A 241 -8.14 -12.56 1.50
N ILE A 242 -7.75 -12.88 0.27
CA ILE A 242 -6.85 -12.05 -0.55
C ILE A 242 -7.62 -11.51 -1.76
N ASN A 243 -7.67 -10.19 -1.91
CA ASN A 243 -8.13 -9.53 -3.11
C ASN A 243 -6.98 -8.70 -3.70
N GLY A 244 -6.23 -9.31 -4.61
CA GLY A 244 -5.05 -8.73 -5.26
C GLY A 244 -5.32 -8.37 -6.70
N ARG A 245 -5.18 -7.08 -7.08
CA ARG A 245 -5.40 -6.61 -8.45
C ARG A 245 -4.30 -5.69 -8.93
N THR A 246 -3.84 -5.94 -10.16
CA THR A 246 -2.96 -5.01 -10.88
C THR A 246 -3.30 -5.01 -12.37
N SER A 247 -2.93 -3.98 -13.12
CA SER A 247 -3.14 -4.00 -14.57
C SER A 247 -1.91 -4.50 -15.32
N ASN A 248 -0.72 -4.00 -14.96
CA ASN A 248 0.50 -4.28 -15.70
C ASN A 248 1.58 -5.03 -14.89
N GLY A 249 1.32 -5.33 -13.66
CA GLY A 249 2.25 -6.02 -12.77
C GLY A 249 2.01 -7.53 -12.67
N ALA A 250 2.97 -8.24 -12.15
CA ALA A 250 2.79 -9.62 -11.71
C ALA A 250 2.12 -9.68 -10.33
N ILE A 251 1.41 -10.77 -10.05
CA ILE A 251 0.97 -11.12 -8.70
C ILE A 251 1.72 -12.39 -8.29
N LYS A 252 2.52 -12.29 -7.23
CA LYS A 252 3.38 -13.38 -6.76
C LYS A 252 3.13 -13.67 -5.29
N LEU A 253 2.82 -14.90 -4.99
CA LEU A 253 2.68 -15.45 -3.66
C LEU A 253 3.71 -16.58 -3.48
N PRO A 254 5.02 -16.27 -3.32
CA PRO A 254 6.08 -17.27 -3.32
C PRO A 254 6.08 -18.18 -2.10
N CYS A 255 5.36 -17.81 -1.05
CA CYS A 255 5.20 -18.63 0.14
C CYS A 255 3.88 -18.26 0.83
N ILE A 256 2.86 -19.07 0.65
CA ILE A 256 1.60 -18.93 1.39
C ILE A 256 1.54 -19.98 2.49
N VAL A 257 1.22 -19.52 3.69
CA VAL A 257 1.01 -20.37 4.87
C VAL A 257 -0.48 -20.58 5.06
N VAL A 258 -0.89 -21.84 5.12
CA VAL A 258 -2.28 -22.23 5.37
C VAL A 258 -2.37 -23.12 6.61
N ASN A 259 -3.40 -22.94 7.40
CA ASN A 259 -3.70 -23.71 8.60
C ASN A 259 -4.91 -24.61 8.38
N ASN A 260 -4.95 -25.75 9.07
CA ASN A 260 -5.93 -26.82 8.82
C ASN A 260 -7.33 -26.53 9.31
N ASP A 261 -7.53 -25.47 10.07
CA ASP A 261 -8.77 -25.09 10.71
C ASP A 261 -9.44 -23.86 10.08
N LYS A 262 -8.86 -23.35 8.98
CA LYS A 262 -9.34 -22.14 8.32
C LYS A 262 -9.70 -22.40 6.85
N ASN A 263 -10.70 -21.66 6.37
CA ASN A 263 -11.00 -21.56 4.94
C ASN A 263 -10.31 -20.33 4.34
N TYR A 264 -9.85 -20.45 3.09
CA TYR A 264 -9.12 -19.41 2.39
C TYR A 264 -9.82 -19.07 1.07
N ASP A 265 -9.86 -17.78 0.73
CA ASP A 265 -10.42 -17.26 -0.53
C ASP A 265 -9.45 -16.29 -1.18
N PHE A 266 -8.93 -16.65 -2.36
CA PHE A 266 -7.94 -15.86 -3.09
C PHE A 266 -8.52 -15.41 -4.43
N HIS A 267 -8.70 -14.11 -4.57
CA HIS A 267 -9.10 -13.47 -5.82
C HIS A 267 -7.95 -12.64 -6.36
N LEU A 268 -7.30 -13.13 -7.43
CA LEU A 268 -6.08 -12.55 -8.01
C LEU A 268 -6.30 -12.20 -9.47
N GLU A 269 -6.14 -10.93 -9.82
CA GLU A 269 -6.47 -10.43 -11.16
C GLU A 269 -5.40 -9.49 -11.70
N THR A 270 -4.88 -9.77 -12.90
CA THR A 270 -3.99 -8.87 -13.63
C THR A 270 -4.36 -8.86 -15.11
N SER A 271 -3.97 -7.82 -15.85
CA SER A 271 -4.15 -7.83 -17.32
C SER A 271 -2.88 -8.29 -18.03
N ASN A 272 -1.71 -7.79 -17.65
CA ASN A 272 -0.47 -7.97 -18.41
C ASN A 272 0.68 -8.60 -17.60
N GLY A 273 0.38 -9.43 -16.64
CA GLY A 273 1.40 -10.06 -15.82
C GLY A 273 1.09 -11.52 -15.49
N PRO A 274 2.09 -12.28 -15.03
CA PRO A 274 1.88 -13.61 -14.49
C PRO A 274 1.20 -13.56 -13.12
N VAL A 275 0.46 -14.62 -12.81
CA VAL A 275 0.01 -14.92 -11.45
C VAL A 275 0.68 -16.21 -11.00
N SER A 276 1.37 -16.18 -9.87
CA SER A 276 2.03 -17.36 -9.31
C SER A 276 1.71 -17.51 -7.83
N ILE A 277 1.29 -18.69 -7.45
CA ILE A 277 0.97 -19.07 -6.06
C ILE A 277 1.80 -20.31 -5.74
N LEU A 278 2.58 -20.23 -4.67
CA LEU A 278 3.33 -21.37 -4.14
C LEU A 278 2.92 -21.60 -2.68
N PHE A 279 2.32 -22.74 -2.44
CA PHE A 279 2.02 -23.22 -1.09
C PHE A 279 3.23 -23.92 -0.50
N LYS A 280 3.62 -23.59 0.71
CA LYS A 280 4.77 -24.18 1.40
C LYS A 280 4.52 -25.64 1.78
N LYS A 281 3.32 -25.97 2.18
CA LYS A 281 2.84 -27.30 2.49
C LYS A 281 1.32 -27.27 2.52
N VAL A 282 0.73 -28.13 1.73
CA VAL A 282 -0.73 -28.29 1.75
C VAL A 282 -1.04 -29.54 2.53
N ILE A 283 -1.67 -29.39 3.68
CA ILE A 283 -2.27 -30.48 4.43
C ILE A 283 -3.70 -30.67 3.89
N PRO A 284 -4.40 -31.78 4.11
CA PRO A 284 -5.55 -32.18 3.30
C PRO A 284 -6.69 -31.19 3.24
N HIS A 285 -6.44 -30.04 2.60
CA HIS A 285 -7.46 -29.06 2.28
C HIS A 285 -8.26 -29.51 1.07
N GLY A 286 -9.53 -29.12 1.03
CA GLY A 286 -10.29 -29.17 -0.22
C GLY A 286 -10.00 -27.94 -1.08
N PHE A 287 -9.75 -28.15 -2.39
CA PHE A 287 -9.46 -27.07 -3.32
C PHE A 287 -10.55 -26.86 -4.36
N THR A 288 -10.86 -25.58 -4.64
CA THR A 288 -11.46 -25.19 -5.90
C THR A 288 -10.57 -24.16 -6.58
N ILE A 289 -10.32 -24.33 -7.87
CA ILE A 289 -9.49 -23.43 -8.68
C ILE A 289 -10.29 -23.04 -9.91
N ASP A 290 -10.55 -21.74 -10.06
CA ASP A 290 -11.08 -21.10 -11.27
C ASP A 290 -9.97 -20.20 -11.84
N ALA A 291 -9.27 -20.68 -12.85
CA ALA A 291 -8.15 -19.98 -13.46
C ALA A 291 -8.41 -19.72 -14.94
N SER A 292 -8.20 -18.49 -15.40
CA SER A 292 -8.38 -18.11 -16.79
C SER A 292 -7.31 -17.17 -17.31
N THR A 293 -6.83 -17.44 -18.52
CA THR A 293 -5.92 -16.56 -19.29
C THR A 293 -6.30 -16.53 -20.74
N SER A 294 -6.09 -15.41 -21.43
CA SER A 294 -6.32 -15.34 -22.89
C SER A 294 -5.06 -15.71 -23.67
N ASN A 295 -3.88 -15.25 -23.22
CA ASN A 295 -2.60 -15.43 -23.92
C ASN A 295 -1.52 -15.95 -22.97
N GLY A 296 -1.78 -17.08 -22.32
CA GLY A 296 -0.83 -17.67 -21.37
C GLY A 296 -1.04 -19.17 -21.21
N LYS A 297 -0.23 -19.75 -20.34
CA LYS A 297 -0.36 -21.16 -19.92
C LYS A 297 -0.89 -21.19 -18.49
N ILE A 298 -1.74 -22.15 -18.20
CA ILE A 298 -2.18 -22.44 -16.83
C ILE A 298 -1.49 -23.72 -16.39
N ASN A 299 -0.74 -23.66 -15.30
CA ASN A 299 -0.10 -24.81 -14.66
C ASN A 299 -0.64 -24.95 -13.25
N VAL A 300 -1.19 -26.11 -12.93
CA VAL A 300 -1.63 -26.47 -11.58
C VAL A 300 -0.91 -27.76 -11.20
N ASP A 301 -0.03 -27.69 -10.22
CA ASP A 301 0.75 -28.82 -9.70
C ASP A 301 0.69 -28.83 -8.16
N LEU A 302 -0.32 -29.53 -7.64
CA LEU A 302 -0.56 -29.70 -6.21
C LEU A 302 -0.42 -31.20 -5.89
N ASN A 303 0.77 -31.60 -5.49
CA ASN A 303 1.17 -33.01 -5.36
C ASN A 303 0.38 -33.82 -4.33
N SER A 304 -0.15 -33.14 -3.31
CA SER A 304 -0.92 -33.77 -2.23
C SER A 304 -2.40 -33.98 -2.55
N ILE A 305 -2.85 -33.59 -3.73
CA ILE A 305 -4.27 -33.51 -4.07
C ILE A 305 -4.56 -34.36 -5.31
N LYS A 306 -5.53 -35.27 -5.19
CA LYS A 306 -6.08 -35.99 -6.33
C LYS A 306 -7.17 -35.17 -6.99
N TYR A 307 -7.13 -35.10 -8.30
CA TYR A 307 -8.13 -34.43 -9.13
C TYR A 307 -8.87 -35.46 -9.98
N ASN A 308 -10.13 -35.19 -10.26
CA ASN A 308 -10.91 -35.96 -11.23
C ASN A 308 -10.49 -35.74 -12.71
N SER A 309 -9.33 -35.13 -12.96
CA SER A 309 -8.80 -34.87 -14.29
C SER A 309 -7.29 -35.05 -14.32
N GLU A 310 -6.75 -35.51 -15.46
CA GLU A 310 -5.30 -35.59 -15.70
C GLU A 310 -4.61 -34.25 -15.49
N LYS A 311 -3.32 -34.23 -15.08
CA LYS A 311 -2.49 -33.02 -14.93
C LYS A 311 -2.76 -32.07 -16.07
N ILE A 312 -3.37 -30.92 -15.78
CA ILE A 312 -3.80 -29.98 -16.81
C ILE A 312 -2.67 -28.98 -17.02
N SER A 313 -1.80 -29.30 -17.98
CA SER A 313 -0.99 -28.30 -18.67
C SER A 313 -1.71 -27.92 -19.96
N LEU A 314 -2.70 -27.07 -19.87
CA LEU A 314 -3.41 -26.58 -21.05
C LEU A 314 -2.65 -25.39 -21.64
N GLY A 315 -2.14 -25.58 -22.85
CA GLY A 315 -1.75 -24.48 -23.72
C GLY A 315 -2.99 -23.71 -24.15
N SER A 316 -3.01 -22.41 -23.88
CA SER A 316 -3.86 -21.34 -24.40
C SER A 316 -5.39 -21.42 -24.24
N SER A 317 -5.93 -20.35 -23.66
CA SER A 317 -7.29 -19.77 -23.82
C SER A 317 -8.51 -20.50 -23.24
N SER A 318 -8.38 -21.65 -22.62
CA SER A 318 -9.55 -22.28 -21.96
C SER A 318 -9.51 -22.04 -20.45
N PRO A 319 -10.60 -21.60 -19.84
CA PRO A 319 -10.69 -21.53 -18.38
C PRO A 319 -10.52 -22.93 -17.77
N VAL A 320 -9.76 -23.00 -16.70
CA VAL A 320 -9.53 -24.22 -15.92
C VAL A 320 -10.36 -24.16 -14.66
N MET A 321 -11.29 -25.08 -14.53
CA MET A 321 -12.07 -25.27 -13.31
C MET A 321 -11.71 -26.62 -12.72
N LEU A 322 -11.10 -26.60 -11.55
CA LEU A 322 -10.69 -27.79 -10.81
C LEU A 322 -11.37 -27.83 -9.45
N LYS A 323 -11.71 -29.03 -9.05
CA LYS A 323 -12.18 -29.33 -7.71
C LYS A 323 -11.46 -30.61 -7.24
N SER A 324 -10.89 -30.58 -6.05
CA SER A 324 -10.25 -31.75 -5.49
C SER A 324 -11.29 -32.80 -5.04
N ASP A 325 -10.92 -34.06 -5.09
CA ASP A 325 -11.81 -35.18 -4.73
C ASP A 325 -12.29 -35.10 -3.27
N ASN A 326 -11.44 -34.56 -2.41
CA ASN A 326 -11.73 -34.40 -0.99
C ASN A 326 -12.44 -33.07 -0.64
N TYR A 327 -12.80 -32.24 -1.60
CA TYR A 327 -13.34 -30.89 -1.30
C TYR A 327 -14.57 -30.92 -0.38
N GLU A 328 -15.51 -31.82 -0.63
CA GLU A 328 -16.75 -31.88 0.17
C GLU A 328 -16.51 -32.42 1.57
N SER A 329 -15.58 -33.34 1.71
CA SER A 329 -15.26 -33.98 3.00
C SER A 329 -14.22 -33.22 3.83
N SER A 330 -13.50 -32.26 3.24
CA SER A 330 -12.47 -31.49 3.94
C SER A 330 -13.10 -30.47 4.89
N VAL A 331 -12.54 -30.40 6.09
CA VAL A 331 -12.89 -29.39 7.10
C VAL A 331 -12.45 -28.00 6.65
N SER A 332 -11.28 -27.91 6.03
CA SER A 332 -10.69 -26.67 5.55
C SER A 332 -10.67 -26.62 4.03
N LYS A 333 -11.00 -25.46 3.48
CA LYS A 333 -11.14 -25.26 2.02
C LYS A 333 -10.31 -24.09 1.55
N ILE A 334 -9.74 -24.23 0.36
CA ILE A 334 -9.00 -23.16 -0.33
C ILE A 334 -9.67 -22.92 -1.68
N ASN A 335 -10.24 -21.73 -1.86
CA ASN A 335 -10.85 -21.31 -3.10
C ASN A 335 -9.92 -20.32 -3.79
N ILE A 336 -9.55 -20.58 -5.03
CA ILE A 336 -8.66 -19.73 -5.81
C ILE A 336 -9.37 -19.30 -7.08
N LYS A 337 -9.58 -17.99 -7.23
CA LYS A 337 -9.99 -17.39 -8.49
C LYS A 337 -8.84 -16.55 -9.03
N SER A 338 -8.28 -16.96 -10.17
CA SER A 338 -7.13 -16.30 -10.77
C SER A 338 -7.39 -15.95 -12.23
N LYS A 339 -7.15 -14.68 -12.60
CA LYS A 339 -7.38 -14.20 -13.96
C LYS A 339 -6.24 -13.34 -14.46
N THR A 340 -5.81 -13.60 -15.69
CA THR A 340 -4.93 -12.71 -16.45
C THR A 340 -5.38 -12.64 -17.92
N ILE A 341 -4.93 -11.64 -18.66
CA ILE A 341 -5.13 -11.61 -20.12
C ILE A 341 -3.85 -12.08 -20.83
N ASN A 342 -2.72 -11.49 -20.47
CA ASN A 342 -1.44 -11.69 -21.15
C ASN A 342 -0.35 -12.23 -20.18
N GLY A 343 -0.58 -13.36 -19.58
CA GLY A 343 0.41 -13.95 -18.69
C GLY A 343 0.08 -15.39 -18.30
N PRO A 344 1.06 -16.15 -17.84
CA PRO A 344 0.81 -17.47 -17.30
C PRO A 344 0.22 -17.41 -15.88
N ILE A 345 -0.51 -18.46 -15.52
CA ILE A 345 -0.96 -18.72 -14.15
C ILE A 345 -0.28 -20.01 -13.70
N SER A 346 0.40 -19.96 -12.55
CA SER A 346 1.02 -21.12 -11.91
C SER A 346 0.54 -21.24 -10.47
N ILE A 347 0.04 -22.41 -10.10
CA ILE A 347 -0.41 -22.74 -8.74
C ILE A 347 0.28 -24.05 -8.37
N GLU A 348 1.20 -23.97 -7.43
CA GLU A 348 2.13 -25.06 -7.12
C GLU A 348 2.22 -25.32 -5.61
N GLU A 349 2.60 -26.56 -5.27
CA GLU A 349 2.95 -26.98 -3.91
C GLU A 349 4.43 -27.39 -3.88
N LYS A 350 5.13 -26.99 -2.79
CA LYS A 350 6.54 -27.30 -2.60
C LYS A 350 6.74 -28.27 -1.45
#